data_b78c08924162f2403a28b35c80f10250
#
_entry.id   b78c08924162f2403a28b35c80f10250
#
_cell.length_a   1.000
_cell.length_b   1.000
_cell.length_c   1.000
_cell.angle_alpha   90.00
_cell.angle_beta   90.00
_cell.angle_gamma   90.00
#
_symmetry.space_group_name_H-M   'P 1'
#
loop_
_entity.id
_entity.type
_entity.pdbx_description
1 polymer ?
#
loop_
_entity_poly.entity_id
_entity_poly.type
_entity_poly.pdbx_seq_one_letter_code
_entity_poly.pdbx_strand_id
1 'polypeptide(L)'
;MPFSPPPGDQSSGPDEVTPPRVRLSSLPLIAIVLGVALTAGSAVAMMRAGADVGPAPPAAKVFRSFVEDPSPTTSTTLPADPAPAVAPRTTPTPPPPERAPTPLVKVGEIRIPRIGLVHAIYEGVSLTVVDHGPGHWPGSAMPGQLGNTVFAGHRVTHSHPFRNVDQLVPGDEVIFATADGEFHYKVTGTEIVGAKDTWIVTPTPNATMTLFACHPPGSAKQRIVIRGAYVGAVSTLG
;
A
#
# COMPACT_ATOMS: atom_id res chain seq x y z
N MET A 1 34.74 -26.67 -69.33
CA MET A 1 34.02 -27.80 -68.66
C MET A 1 32.99 -27.22 -67.75
N PRO A 2 31.70 -27.35 -67.99
CA PRO A 2 30.70 -26.77 -67.12
C PRO A 2 30.42 -27.71 -65.94
N PHE A 3 30.31 -27.11 -64.76
CA PHE A 3 30.02 -27.76 -63.50
C PHE A 3 28.52 -28.01 -63.39
N SER A 4 28.12 -29.30 -63.27
CA SER A 4 26.73 -29.68 -63.03
C SER A 4 26.46 -29.63 -61.51
N PRO A 5 25.32 -29.08 -61.05
CA PRO A 5 24.94 -29.13 -59.63
C PRO A 5 24.34 -30.53 -59.31
N PRO A 6 24.48 -30.97 -58.04
CA PRO A 6 23.91 -32.23 -57.57
C PRO A 6 22.36 -32.14 -57.44
N PRO A 7 21.64 -33.31 -57.48
CA PRO A 7 20.20 -33.37 -57.40
C PRO A 7 19.69 -32.97 -56.03
N GLY A 8 18.59 -32.20 -56.00
CA GLY A 8 17.92 -31.75 -54.81
C GLY A 8 17.30 -32.91 -54.02
N ASP A 9 17.54 -32.90 -52.74
CA ASP A 9 16.88 -33.74 -51.75
C ASP A 9 15.50 -33.14 -51.46
N GLN A 10 14.48 -33.88 -51.87
CA GLN A 10 13.10 -33.61 -51.50
C GLN A 10 12.79 -34.44 -50.24
N SER A 11 12.96 -33.86 -49.05
CA SER A 11 12.48 -34.50 -47.85
C SER A 11 11.64 -33.56 -47.02
N SER A 12 10.40 -33.99 -46.90
CA SER A 12 9.51 -33.85 -45.74
C SER A 12 9.09 -32.43 -45.34
N GLY A 13 7.87 -32.09 -45.68
CA GLY A 13 7.11 -31.02 -45.09
C GLY A 13 6.90 -31.26 -43.59
N PRO A 14 6.71 -30.20 -42.82
CA PRO A 14 6.48 -30.32 -41.39
C PRO A 14 5.15 -31.00 -41.12
N ASP A 15 5.18 -32.02 -40.26
CA ASP A 15 4.01 -32.70 -39.71
C ASP A 15 3.05 -31.71 -39.07
N GLU A 16 1.88 -31.61 -39.66
CA GLU A 16 0.74 -30.86 -39.13
C GLU A 16 0.26 -31.54 -37.84
N VAL A 17 0.72 -31.03 -36.69
CA VAL A 17 0.27 -31.47 -35.37
C VAL A 17 -1.17 -30.99 -35.17
N THR A 18 -2.13 -31.87 -35.50
CA THR A 18 -3.55 -31.66 -35.18
C THR A 18 -3.74 -31.63 -33.66
N PRO A 19 -4.28 -30.56 -33.08
CA PRO A 19 -4.54 -30.52 -31.65
C PRO A 19 -5.64 -31.51 -31.26
N PRO A 20 -5.55 -32.14 -30.09
CA PRO A 20 -6.56 -33.11 -29.64
C PRO A 20 -7.92 -32.40 -29.42
N ARG A 21 -8.93 -32.95 -30.05
CA ARG A 21 -10.34 -32.55 -29.88
C ARG A 21 -10.75 -32.92 -28.45
N VAL A 22 -10.89 -31.92 -27.60
CA VAL A 22 -11.53 -32.07 -26.30
C VAL A 22 -13.00 -32.33 -26.51
N ARG A 23 -13.44 -33.58 -26.25
CA ARG A 23 -14.85 -33.90 -26.15
C ARG A 23 -15.43 -33.25 -24.91
N LEU A 24 -16.24 -32.21 -25.07
CA LEU A 24 -17.12 -31.76 -24.00
C LEU A 24 -18.13 -32.86 -23.71
N SER A 25 -17.95 -33.55 -22.60
CA SER A 25 -18.99 -34.38 -22.01
C SER A 25 -20.07 -33.47 -21.44
N SER A 26 -21.25 -33.56 -22.04
CA SER A 26 -22.46 -32.93 -21.54
C SER A 26 -22.81 -33.47 -20.15
N LEU A 27 -22.62 -32.65 -19.13
CA LEU A 27 -23.21 -32.88 -17.82
C LEU A 27 -24.68 -32.42 -17.85
N PRO A 28 -25.61 -33.18 -17.27
CA PRO A 28 -27.02 -32.81 -17.29
C PRO A 28 -27.27 -31.62 -16.35
N LEU A 29 -28.03 -30.66 -16.88
CA LEU A 29 -28.69 -29.60 -16.14
C LEU A 29 -29.62 -30.24 -15.09
N ILE A 30 -29.21 -30.27 -13.85
CA ILE A 30 -30.14 -30.50 -12.73
C ILE A 30 -30.76 -29.15 -12.42
N ALA A 31 -31.97 -28.99 -12.90
CA ALA A 31 -32.88 -27.93 -12.50
C ALA A 31 -33.26 -28.14 -11.03
N ILE A 32 -32.80 -27.28 -10.16
CA ILE A 32 -33.38 -27.13 -8.82
C ILE A 32 -34.39 -25.98 -8.93
N VAL A 33 -35.62 -26.36 -9.12
CA VAL A 33 -36.80 -25.50 -9.06
C VAL A 33 -37.44 -25.70 -7.69
N LEU A 34 -37.87 -24.59 -7.13
CA LEU A 34 -38.82 -24.37 -6.02
C LEU A 34 -38.37 -24.55 -4.59
N GLY A 35 -38.50 -23.44 -3.94
CA GLY A 35 -38.65 -23.28 -2.50
C GLY A 35 -39.04 -21.85 -2.15
N VAL A 36 -40.09 -21.30 -2.82
CA VAL A 36 -40.79 -20.11 -2.34
C VAL A 36 -41.73 -20.57 -1.25
N ALA A 37 -41.36 -20.45 0.01
CA ALA A 37 -42.28 -20.52 1.13
C ALA A 37 -42.64 -19.09 1.52
N LEU A 38 -43.84 -18.70 1.13
CA LEU A 38 -44.59 -17.58 1.68
C LEU A 38 -44.83 -17.89 3.17
N THR A 39 -44.35 -17.06 4.07
CA THR A 39 -44.98 -16.88 5.39
C THR A 39 -45.30 -15.41 5.55
N ALA A 40 -46.54 -15.10 5.22
CA ALA A 40 -47.22 -13.91 5.65
C ALA A 40 -47.55 -14.03 7.16
N GLY A 41 -47.40 -12.95 7.88
CA GLY A 41 -48.12 -12.74 9.11
C GLY A 41 -47.28 -12.58 10.34
N SER A 42 -46.99 -11.33 10.71
CA SER A 42 -47.26 -10.82 12.04
C SER A 42 -47.02 -9.31 12.08
N ALA A 43 -48.06 -8.59 11.86
CA ALA A 43 -48.16 -7.22 12.35
C ALA A 43 -48.38 -7.29 13.86
N VAL A 44 -47.48 -6.74 14.64
CA VAL A 44 -47.73 -6.45 16.06
C VAL A 44 -47.07 -5.14 16.43
N ALA A 45 -47.97 -4.22 16.76
CA ALA A 45 -47.90 -3.19 17.77
C ALA A 45 -46.76 -2.17 17.74
N MET A 46 -47.10 -1.03 17.18
CA MET A 46 -46.64 0.27 17.64
C MET A 46 -46.93 0.40 19.14
N MET A 47 -45.91 0.38 19.97
CA MET A 47 -45.94 1.06 21.25
C MET A 47 -45.14 2.36 21.13
N ARG A 48 -45.89 3.45 20.99
CA ARG A 48 -45.44 4.79 21.32
C ARG A 48 -45.11 4.83 22.80
N ALA A 49 -43.82 4.79 23.12
CA ALA A 49 -43.34 5.31 24.39
C ALA A 49 -43.01 6.77 24.18
N GLY A 50 -43.89 7.66 24.60
CA GLY A 50 -43.63 9.07 24.74
C GLY A 50 -42.55 9.24 25.81
N ALA A 51 -41.34 9.65 25.40
CA ALA A 51 -40.37 10.13 26.35
C ALA A 51 -40.67 11.60 26.60
N ASP A 52 -41.17 11.84 27.81
CA ASP A 52 -41.36 13.13 28.40
C ASP A 52 -40.01 13.85 28.48
N VAL A 53 -39.86 14.91 27.67
CA VAL A 53 -38.69 15.79 27.74
C VAL A 53 -38.99 16.79 28.88
N GLY A 54 -38.50 16.46 30.07
CA GLY A 54 -38.51 17.39 31.20
C GLY A 54 -37.60 18.60 30.90
N PRO A 55 -37.93 19.78 31.40
CA PRO A 55 -37.21 21.01 31.12
C PRO A 55 -35.78 20.97 31.71
N ALA A 56 -34.82 21.46 30.91
CA ALA A 56 -33.43 21.59 31.33
C ALA A 56 -33.30 22.48 32.56
N PRO A 57 -32.40 22.12 33.51
CA PRO A 57 -32.13 22.97 34.68
C PRO A 57 -31.36 24.22 34.26
N PRO A 58 -31.62 25.38 34.95
CA PRO A 58 -30.95 26.62 34.64
C PRO A 58 -29.45 26.57 35.00
N ALA A 59 -28.61 27.14 34.13
CA ALA A 59 -27.19 27.29 34.34
C ALA A 59 -26.89 28.10 35.62
N ALA A 60 -26.38 27.44 36.62
CA ALA A 60 -25.87 28.09 37.82
C ALA A 60 -24.47 28.67 37.53
N LYS A 61 -24.40 29.98 37.44
CA LYS A 61 -23.13 30.73 37.50
C LYS A 61 -22.56 30.61 38.91
N VAL A 62 -21.55 29.80 39.09
CA VAL A 62 -20.72 29.86 40.30
C VAL A 62 -19.37 30.49 39.91
N PHE A 63 -19.33 31.80 40.07
CA PHE A 63 -18.09 32.56 40.20
C PHE A 63 -17.58 32.32 41.63
N ARG A 64 -16.53 31.54 41.80
CA ARG A 64 -15.72 31.55 43.00
C ARG A 64 -14.33 32.03 42.65
N SER A 65 -14.07 33.27 42.96
CA SER A 65 -12.73 33.83 43.10
C SER A 65 -11.98 33.02 44.18
N PHE A 66 -10.90 32.35 43.77
CA PHE A 66 -9.93 31.78 44.67
C PHE A 66 -8.73 32.71 44.67
N VAL A 67 -8.48 33.33 45.81
CA VAL A 67 -7.35 34.18 46.12
C VAL A 67 -6.09 33.31 46.14
N GLU A 68 -5.05 33.79 45.46
CA GLU A 68 -3.72 33.23 45.43
C GLU A 68 -3.11 33.16 46.84
N ASP A 69 -2.49 32.02 47.11
CA ASP A 69 -1.47 31.91 48.15
C ASP A 69 -0.20 31.38 47.46
N PRO A 70 0.92 32.13 47.42
CA PRO A 70 2.13 31.69 46.76
C PRO A 70 2.97 30.82 47.70
N SER A 71 2.80 29.52 47.63
CA SER A 71 3.77 28.57 48.17
C SER A 71 4.83 28.22 47.14
N PRO A 72 6.10 28.23 47.42
CA PRO A 72 7.15 27.92 46.48
C PRO A 72 7.17 26.43 46.19
N THR A 73 6.58 26.03 45.05
CA THR A 73 6.72 24.68 44.55
C THR A 73 8.12 24.53 43.95
N THR A 74 8.96 23.80 44.62
CA THR A 74 10.25 23.33 44.11
C THR A 74 9.98 22.50 42.86
N SER A 75 10.18 23.09 41.69
CA SER A 75 10.17 22.37 40.42
C SER A 75 11.37 21.43 40.37
N THR A 76 11.17 20.19 40.73
CA THR A 76 12.09 19.13 40.35
C THR A 76 12.00 18.99 38.82
N THR A 77 12.93 19.62 38.13
CA THR A 77 13.15 19.43 36.70
C THR A 77 13.62 17.99 36.50
N LEU A 78 12.72 17.10 36.10
CA LEU A 78 13.09 15.84 35.51
C LEU A 78 13.95 16.18 34.28
N PRO A 79 15.09 15.51 34.07
CA PRO A 79 15.84 15.70 32.83
C PRO A 79 14.93 15.34 31.67
N ALA A 80 14.67 16.32 30.82
CA ALA A 80 13.97 16.10 29.56
C ALA A 80 14.78 15.06 28.78
N ASP A 81 14.15 13.96 28.47
CA ASP A 81 14.66 13.02 27.48
C ASP A 81 15.09 13.83 26.25
N PRO A 82 16.30 13.64 25.72
CA PRO A 82 16.74 14.38 24.56
C PRO A 82 15.73 14.07 23.43
N ALA A 83 15.03 15.12 23.01
CA ALA A 83 14.12 15.02 21.84
C ALA A 83 14.88 14.31 20.72
N PRO A 84 14.27 13.32 20.04
CA PRO A 84 14.93 12.62 18.96
C PRO A 84 15.46 13.66 17.97
N ALA A 85 16.76 13.59 17.70
CA ALA A 85 17.43 14.51 16.80
C ALA A 85 16.65 14.54 15.48
N VAL A 86 16.12 15.71 15.14
CA VAL A 86 15.41 15.92 13.86
C VAL A 86 16.43 15.67 12.77
N ALA A 87 16.34 14.50 12.14
CA ALA A 87 17.16 14.18 10.98
C ALA A 87 16.95 15.29 9.92
N PRO A 88 18.02 15.76 9.26
CA PRO A 88 17.90 16.80 8.26
C PRO A 88 16.91 16.34 7.20
N ARG A 89 15.91 17.16 6.89
CA ARG A 89 14.93 16.90 5.83
C ARG A 89 15.66 16.90 4.50
N THR A 90 15.99 15.73 4.00
CA THR A 90 16.59 15.59 2.67
C THR A 90 15.53 15.92 1.63
N THR A 91 15.88 16.78 0.69
CA THR A 91 15.01 17.06 -0.47
C THR A 91 15.01 15.83 -1.36
N PRO A 92 13.83 15.31 -1.77
CA PRO A 92 13.77 14.16 -2.66
C PRO A 92 14.53 14.44 -3.96
N THR A 93 15.41 13.52 -4.33
CA THR A 93 16.15 13.61 -5.58
C THR A 93 15.21 13.37 -6.76
N PRO A 94 15.32 14.10 -7.87
CA PRO A 94 14.57 13.79 -9.09
C PRO A 94 14.82 12.35 -9.53
N PRO A 95 13.82 11.66 -10.11
CA PRO A 95 14.02 10.29 -10.57
C PRO A 95 15.12 10.24 -11.63
N PRO A 96 15.99 9.21 -11.56
CA PRO A 96 17.02 9.00 -12.59
C PRO A 96 16.37 8.68 -13.94
N PRO A 97 17.11 8.78 -15.06
CA PRO A 97 16.64 8.31 -16.36
C PRO A 97 16.05 6.90 -16.25
N GLU A 98 14.96 6.65 -16.95
CA GLU A 98 14.14 5.44 -16.79
C GLU A 98 14.92 4.14 -16.78
N ARG A 99 16.00 4.03 -17.58
CA ARG A 99 16.84 2.83 -17.68
C ARG A 99 18.33 3.10 -17.38
N ALA A 100 18.58 3.97 -16.41
CA ALA A 100 19.95 4.16 -15.95
C ALA A 100 20.52 2.82 -15.44
N PRO A 101 21.79 2.49 -15.73
CA PRO A 101 22.48 1.37 -15.11
C PRO A 101 22.63 1.68 -13.61
N THR A 102 21.77 1.12 -12.81
CA THR A 102 21.73 1.32 -11.35
C THR A 102 22.07 -0.01 -10.69
N PRO A 103 23.02 -0.05 -9.74
CA PRO A 103 23.27 -1.26 -8.96
C PRO A 103 22.00 -1.72 -8.25
N LEU A 104 21.73 -3.02 -8.27
CA LEU A 104 20.61 -3.61 -7.55
C LEU A 104 21.00 -3.80 -6.08
N VAL A 105 20.62 -2.85 -5.24
CA VAL A 105 20.88 -2.87 -3.80
C VAL A 105 19.59 -3.23 -3.06
N LYS A 106 19.53 -4.44 -2.50
CA LYS A 106 18.41 -4.85 -1.63
C LYS A 106 18.50 -4.10 -0.31
N VAL A 107 17.42 -3.42 0.08
CA VAL A 107 17.34 -2.68 1.35
C VAL A 107 16.44 -3.36 2.38
N GLY A 108 15.71 -4.39 1.98
CA GLY A 108 14.84 -5.14 2.90
C GLY A 108 13.74 -5.91 2.19
N GLU A 109 12.62 -6.02 2.87
CA GLU A 109 11.41 -6.71 2.41
C GLU A 109 10.17 -5.88 2.78
N ILE A 110 9.18 -5.84 1.90
CA ILE A 110 7.84 -5.31 2.19
C ILE A 110 6.86 -6.46 2.33
N ARG A 111 6.01 -6.39 3.35
CA ARG A 111 4.89 -7.32 3.57
C ARG A 111 3.59 -6.55 3.70
N ILE A 112 2.56 -6.96 2.97
CA ILE A 112 1.20 -6.39 3.04
C ILE A 112 0.21 -7.55 3.14
N PRO A 113 -0.15 -7.99 4.36
CA PRO A 113 -0.96 -9.18 4.59
C PRO A 113 -2.30 -9.16 3.86
N ARG A 114 -2.97 -8.01 3.81
CA ARG A 114 -4.27 -7.83 3.16
C ARG A 114 -4.32 -8.32 1.72
N ILE A 115 -3.24 -8.15 0.97
CA ILE A 115 -3.14 -8.52 -0.45
C ILE A 115 -2.15 -9.67 -0.69
N GLY A 116 -1.67 -10.30 0.39
CA GLY A 116 -0.74 -11.43 0.32
C GLY A 116 0.63 -11.06 -0.28
N LEU A 117 1.03 -9.78 -0.23
CA LEU A 117 2.31 -9.36 -0.76
C LEU A 117 3.44 -9.66 0.24
N VAL A 118 4.47 -10.34 -0.26
CA VAL A 118 5.80 -10.44 0.35
C VAL A 118 6.81 -10.27 -0.78
N HIS A 119 7.64 -9.23 -0.71
CA HIS A 119 8.59 -8.95 -1.78
C HIS A 119 9.83 -8.22 -1.27
N ALA A 120 11.00 -8.55 -1.85
CA ALA A 120 12.22 -7.78 -1.61
C ALA A 120 12.05 -6.34 -2.12
N ILE A 121 12.63 -5.38 -1.39
CA ILE A 121 12.66 -3.96 -1.77
C ILE A 121 14.09 -3.52 -2.02
N TYR A 122 14.24 -2.57 -2.96
CA TYR A 122 15.54 -2.15 -3.47
C TYR A 122 15.70 -0.64 -3.42
N GLU A 123 16.96 -0.15 -3.39
CA GLU A 123 17.24 1.28 -3.47
C GLU A 123 17.14 1.76 -4.93
N GLY A 124 16.47 2.90 -5.15
CA GLY A 124 16.30 3.51 -6.46
C GLY A 124 14.96 3.20 -7.12
N VAL A 125 14.57 4.04 -8.09
CA VAL A 125 13.29 3.96 -8.83
C VAL A 125 13.46 3.94 -10.34
N SER A 126 14.69 3.71 -10.84
CA SER A 126 14.89 3.42 -12.29
C SER A 126 14.14 2.14 -12.65
N LEU A 127 13.70 1.99 -13.88
CA LEU A 127 13.08 0.74 -14.35
C LEU A 127 14.00 -0.46 -14.16
N THR A 128 15.33 -0.26 -14.28
CA THR A 128 16.34 -1.30 -13.98
C THR A 128 16.17 -1.87 -12.56
N VAL A 129 15.78 -1.04 -11.58
CA VAL A 129 15.54 -1.47 -10.20
C VAL A 129 14.10 -1.96 -10.02
N VAL A 130 13.12 -1.18 -10.47
CA VAL A 130 11.69 -1.47 -10.24
C VAL A 130 11.23 -2.75 -10.96
N ASP A 131 11.92 -3.15 -12.03
CA ASP A 131 11.70 -4.43 -12.73
C ASP A 131 11.96 -5.65 -11.81
N HIS A 132 12.79 -5.49 -10.78
CA HIS A 132 13.09 -6.54 -9.80
C HIS A 132 12.20 -6.52 -8.55
N GLY A 133 11.55 -5.38 -8.24
CA GLY A 133 10.67 -5.24 -7.09
C GLY A 133 10.40 -3.79 -6.72
N PRO A 134 9.67 -3.52 -5.62
CA PRO A 134 9.45 -2.15 -5.20
C PRO A 134 10.77 -1.43 -4.93
N GLY A 135 10.91 -0.23 -5.51
CA GLY A 135 12.10 0.61 -5.40
C GLY A 135 11.86 1.78 -4.46
N HIS A 136 12.81 2.00 -3.54
CA HIS A 136 12.84 3.14 -2.64
C HIS A 136 13.19 4.42 -3.42
N TRP A 137 12.43 5.50 -3.20
CA TRP A 137 12.71 6.78 -3.84
C TRP A 137 13.93 7.44 -3.22
N PRO A 138 15.00 7.68 -4.00
CA PRO A 138 16.24 8.24 -3.47
C PRO A 138 16.03 9.58 -2.76
N GLY A 139 16.56 9.71 -1.54
CA GLY A 139 16.42 10.90 -0.71
C GLY A 139 15.07 11.01 0.03
N SER A 140 14.15 10.06 -0.12
CA SER A 140 13.01 9.93 0.80
C SER A 140 13.48 9.30 2.13
N ALA A 141 12.65 9.36 3.16
CA ALA A 141 12.98 8.74 4.45
C ALA A 141 13.07 7.21 4.32
N MET A 142 13.98 6.58 5.05
CA MET A 142 13.96 5.13 5.22
C MET A 142 12.84 4.71 6.16
N PRO A 143 12.37 3.45 6.09
CA PRO A 143 11.36 2.96 7.01
C PRO A 143 11.71 3.23 8.47
N GLY A 144 10.73 3.74 9.23
CA GLY A 144 10.89 4.09 10.64
C GLY A 144 11.46 5.50 10.91
N GLN A 145 12.02 6.17 9.92
CA GLN A 145 12.55 7.51 10.06
C GLN A 145 11.47 8.60 9.92
N LEU A 146 11.74 9.78 10.50
CA LEU A 146 10.90 10.96 10.27
C LEU A 146 10.93 11.37 8.80
N GLY A 147 9.76 11.64 8.25
CA GLY A 147 9.60 11.98 6.83
C GLY A 147 8.67 11.01 6.11
N ASN A 148 8.65 11.10 4.80
CA ASN A 148 7.85 10.26 3.93
C ASN A 148 8.72 9.15 3.34
N THR A 149 8.48 7.91 3.71
CA THR A 149 9.11 6.72 3.13
C THR A 149 8.39 6.37 1.83
N VAL A 150 9.07 6.45 0.69
CA VAL A 150 8.42 6.35 -0.61
C VAL A 150 8.93 5.16 -1.41
N PHE A 151 7.99 4.33 -1.91
CA PHE A 151 8.29 3.20 -2.78
C PHE A 151 7.46 3.22 -4.05
N ALA A 152 8.12 3.02 -5.19
CA ALA A 152 7.49 2.79 -6.49
C ALA A 152 7.45 1.30 -6.82
N GLY A 153 6.40 0.83 -7.48
CA GLY A 153 6.32 -0.57 -7.90
C GLY A 153 5.48 -0.76 -9.15
N HIS A 154 5.75 -1.82 -9.91
CA HIS A 154 4.92 -2.19 -11.04
C HIS A 154 3.55 -2.67 -10.63
N ARG A 155 2.54 -2.34 -11.45
CA ARG A 155 1.18 -2.80 -11.22
C ARG A 155 0.80 -4.02 -12.06
N VAL A 156 1.31 -4.15 -13.29
CA VAL A 156 0.90 -5.20 -14.23
C VAL A 156 2.07 -5.92 -14.90
N THR A 157 3.27 -5.37 -14.84
CA THR A 157 4.46 -5.93 -15.49
C THR A 157 5.40 -6.58 -14.48
N HIS A 158 6.31 -7.44 -14.95
CA HIS A 158 7.30 -8.17 -14.15
C HIS A 158 6.62 -8.93 -12.99
N SER A 159 7.17 -8.86 -11.79
CA SER A 159 6.55 -9.47 -10.60
C SER A 159 5.27 -8.78 -10.13
N HIS A 160 4.91 -7.63 -10.72
CA HIS A 160 3.73 -6.79 -10.43
C HIS A 160 3.38 -6.70 -8.93
N PRO A 161 4.34 -6.31 -8.07
CA PRO A 161 4.15 -6.37 -6.62
C PRO A 161 2.99 -5.50 -6.14
N PHE A 162 2.68 -4.42 -6.85
CA PHE A 162 1.58 -3.51 -6.49
C PHE A 162 0.29 -3.74 -7.31
N ARG A 163 0.09 -4.97 -7.81
CA ARG A 163 -1.10 -5.31 -8.61
C ARG A 163 -2.41 -4.99 -7.89
N ASN A 164 -2.49 -5.38 -6.63
CA ASN A 164 -3.72 -5.36 -5.83
C ASN A 164 -3.76 -4.24 -4.78
N VAL A 165 -2.90 -3.20 -4.91
CA VAL A 165 -2.87 -2.10 -3.92
C VAL A 165 -4.15 -1.29 -3.84
N ASP A 166 -4.99 -1.36 -4.86
CA ASP A 166 -6.35 -0.78 -4.88
C ASP A 166 -7.35 -1.46 -3.94
N GLN A 167 -7.02 -2.65 -3.42
CA GLN A 167 -7.82 -3.35 -2.42
C GLN A 167 -7.50 -2.91 -0.98
N LEU A 168 -6.48 -2.07 -0.80
CA LEU A 168 -6.09 -1.56 0.51
C LEU A 168 -7.08 -0.52 1.00
N VAL A 169 -7.46 -0.66 2.27
CA VAL A 169 -8.36 0.27 2.96
C VAL A 169 -7.68 0.86 4.20
N PRO A 170 -8.14 2.02 4.71
CA PRO A 170 -7.62 2.57 5.94
C PRO A 170 -7.61 1.54 7.09
N GLY A 171 -6.48 1.46 7.80
CA GLY A 171 -6.25 0.48 8.86
C GLY A 171 -5.50 -0.78 8.44
N ASP A 172 -5.41 -1.10 7.13
CA ASP A 172 -4.59 -2.21 6.66
C ASP A 172 -3.11 -1.98 6.99
N GLU A 173 -2.40 -3.08 7.21
CA GLU A 173 -1.02 -3.05 7.63
C GLU A 173 -0.05 -3.16 6.46
N VAL A 174 1.01 -2.36 6.54
CA VAL A 174 2.19 -2.44 5.68
C VAL A 174 3.41 -2.53 6.57
N ILE A 175 4.24 -3.53 6.34
CA ILE A 175 5.41 -3.85 7.16
C ILE A 175 6.65 -3.77 6.29
N PHE A 176 7.65 -3.03 6.75
CA PHE A 176 8.97 -3.01 6.15
C PHE A 176 9.96 -3.69 7.09
N ALA A 177 10.56 -4.79 6.66
CA ALA A 177 11.64 -5.46 7.37
C ALA A 177 12.97 -5.07 6.71
N THR A 178 13.83 -4.40 7.45
CA THR A 178 15.17 -3.95 7.02
C THR A 178 16.25 -4.48 7.97
N ALA A 179 17.49 -4.15 7.72
CA ALA A 179 18.58 -4.47 8.64
C ALA A 179 18.43 -3.77 10.01
N ASP A 180 17.74 -2.62 10.05
CA ASP A 180 17.53 -1.83 11.26
C ASP A 180 16.33 -2.28 12.10
N GLY A 181 15.51 -3.19 11.56
CA GLY A 181 14.34 -3.72 12.26
C GLY A 181 13.12 -3.86 11.37
N GLU A 182 11.99 -4.10 12.03
CA GLU A 182 10.68 -4.23 11.40
C GLU A 182 9.81 -3.02 11.75
N PHE A 183 9.33 -2.31 10.74
CA PHE A 183 8.62 -1.04 10.85
C PHE A 183 7.19 -1.19 10.34
N HIS A 184 6.22 -0.91 11.20
CA HIS A 184 4.81 -1.08 10.92
C HIS A 184 4.14 0.24 10.58
N TYR A 185 3.35 0.23 9.51
CA TYR A 185 2.55 1.36 9.05
C TYR A 185 1.10 0.90 8.90
N LYS A 186 0.18 1.82 9.12
CA LYS A 186 -1.24 1.63 8.81
C LYS A 186 -1.62 2.51 7.63
N VAL A 187 -2.32 1.94 6.67
CA VAL A 187 -2.89 2.69 5.54
C VAL A 187 -3.83 3.75 6.09
N THR A 188 -3.72 4.98 5.59
CA THR A 188 -4.58 6.11 5.94
C THR A 188 -5.52 6.50 4.81
N GLY A 189 -5.17 6.17 3.57
CA GLY A 189 -6.01 6.46 2.42
C GLY A 189 -5.36 6.09 1.09
N THR A 190 -6.18 6.19 0.05
CA THR A 190 -5.80 5.96 -1.35
C THR A 190 -6.24 7.14 -2.20
N GLU A 191 -5.41 7.55 -3.13
CA GLU A 191 -5.70 8.63 -4.08
C GLU A 191 -5.20 8.30 -5.48
N ILE A 192 -5.79 8.94 -6.50
CA ILE A 192 -5.33 8.84 -7.88
C ILE A 192 -4.81 10.22 -8.30
N VAL A 193 -3.59 10.25 -8.80
CA VAL A 193 -2.90 11.47 -9.21
C VAL A 193 -2.38 11.36 -10.64
N GLY A 194 -2.01 12.47 -11.24
CA GLY A 194 -1.35 12.50 -12.54
C GLY A 194 0.03 11.85 -12.50
N ALA A 195 0.49 11.33 -13.64
CA ALA A 195 1.80 10.66 -13.71
C ALA A 195 2.99 11.59 -13.41
N LYS A 196 2.78 12.90 -13.53
CA LYS A 196 3.80 13.93 -13.30
C LYS A 196 3.68 14.61 -11.94
N ASP A 197 2.77 14.19 -11.09
CA ASP A 197 2.52 14.78 -9.77
C ASP A 197 3.58 14.34 -8.78
N THR A 198 4.71 15.05 -8.76
CA THR A 198 5.86 14.73 -7.91
C THR A 198 5.68 15.13 -6.44
N TRP A 199 4.64 15.91 -6.12
CA TRP A 199 4.35 16.29 -4.72
C TRP A 199 4.09 15.08 -3.82
N ILE A 200 3.74 13.92 -4.38
CA ILE A 200 3.52 12.68 -3.62
C ILE A 200 4.76 12.19 -2.87
N VAL A 201 5.96 12.58 -3.30
CA VAL A 201 7.22 12.20 -2.67
C VAL A 201 7.74 13.27 -1.70
N THR A 202 7.01 14.36 -1.50
CA THR A 202 7.42 15.45 -0.60
C THR A 202 7.58 14.94 0.83
N PRO A 203 8.65 15.37 1.54
CA PRO A 203 8.84 15.05 2.94
C PRO A 203 7.68 15.50 3.82
N THR A 204 7.36 14.73 4.84
CA THR A 204 6.33 15.03 5.83
C THR A 204 6.97 15.31 7.21
N PRO A 205 6.31 16.06 8.11
CA PRO A 205 6.84 16.31 9.45
C PRO A 205 6.87 15.06 10.33
N ASN A 206 6.00 14.08 10.05
CA ASN A 206 5.89 12.83 10.78
C ASN A 206 6.39 11.67 9.93
N ALA A 207 6.66 10.53 10.57
CA ALA A 207 6.97 9.30 9.86
C ALA A 207 5.72 8.80 9.13
N THR A 208 5.76 8.83 7.80
CA THR A 208 4.69 8.38 6.92
C THR A 208 5.23 7.50 5.82
N MET A 209 4.34 6.81 5.11
CA MET A 209 4.72 6.08 3.91
C MET A 209 3.85 6.47 2.71
N THR A 210 4.44 6.32 1.53
CA THR A 210 3.78 6.45 0.23
C THR A 210 4.18 5.27 -0.65
N LEU A 211 3.21 4.46 -1.06
CA LEU A 211 3.40 3.46 -2.12
C LEU A 211 2.68 3.97 -3.35
N PHE A 212 3.30 3.82 -4.53
CA PHE A 212 2.61 4.19 -5.76
C PHE A 212 2.91 3.26 -6.93
N ALA A 213 1.95 3.15 -7.84
CA ALA A 213 2.03 2.34 -9.06
C ALA A 213 1.27 2.99 -10.21
N CYS A 214 1.44 2.48 -11.41
CA CYS A 214 0.69 2.92 -12.58
C CYS A 214 -0.82 2.70 -12.43
N HIS A 215 -1.63 3.63 -12.96
CA HIS A 215 -3.10 3.56 -12.94
C HIS A 215 -3.72 4.13 -14.23
N PRO A 216 -4.88 3.59 -14.70
CA PRO A 216 -5.42 2.28 -14.33
C PRO A 216 -4.49 1.13 -14.75
N PRO A 217 -4.76 -0.13 -14.37
CA PRO A 217 -3.96 -1.28 -14.83
C PRO A 217 -3.76 -1.27 -16.35
N GLY A 218 -2.50 -1.42 -16.79
CA GLY A 218 -2.16 -1.33 -18.22
C GLY A 218 -1.96 0.08 -18.77
N SER A 219 -2.13 1.13 -17.95
CA SER A 219 -1.91 2.53 -18.34
C SER A 219 -0.90 3.22 -17.41
N ALA A 220 -0.06 4.06 -17.98
CA ALA A 220 0.89 4.89 -17.23
C ALA A 220 0.45 6.36 -17.10
N LYS A 221 -0.81 6.69 -17.46
CA LYS A 221 -1.32 8.08 -17.47
C LYS A 221 -1.50 8.67 -16.08
N GLN A 222 -1.75 7.82 -15.09
CA GLN A 222 -1.97 8.21 -13.69
C GLN A 222 -1.17 7.30 -12.76
N ARG A 223 -1.18 7.64 -11.47
CA ARG A 223 -0.66 6.82 -10.38
C ARG A 223 -1.76 6.58 -9.36
N ILE A 224 -1.86 5.34 -8.90
CA ILE A 224 -2.52 5.03 -7.63
C ILE A 224 -1.50 5.21 -6.52
N VAL A 225 -1.89 5.91 -5.48
CA VAL A 225 -1.04 6.27 -4.35
C VAL A 225 -1.71 5.79 -3.07
N ILE A 226 -0.98 5.00 -2.28
CA ILE A 226 -1.40 4.54 -0.96
C ILE A 226 -0.62 5.34 0.06
N ARG A 227 -1.32 5.99 0.98
CA ARG A 227 -0.74 6.73 2.10
C ARG A 227 -0.83 5.91 3.38
N GLY A 228 0.14 6.04 4.25
CA GLY A 228 0.12 5.40 5.56
C GLY A 228 0.88 6.20 6.61
N ALA A 229 0.54 5.93 7.86
CA ALA A 229 1.19 6.50 9.03
C ALA A 229 1.96 5.40 9.77
N TYR A 230 3.12 5.74 10.28
CA TYR A 230 3.93 4.86 11.11
C TYR A 230 3.22 4.61 12.45
N VAL A 231 3.24 3.36 12.91
CA VAL A 231 2.59 2.96 14.16
C VAL A 231 3.52 2.29 15.15
N GLY A 232 4.73 1.91 14.76
CA GLY A 232 5.70 1.31 15.67
C GLY A 232 6.77 0.48 14.96
N ALA A 233 7.80 0.11 15.72
CA ALA A 233 8.82 -0.83 15.30
C ALA A 233 8.85 -2.05 16.24
N VAL A 234 9.18 -3.21 15.67
CA VAL A 234 9.61 -4.38 16.44
C VAL A 234 11.11 -4.53 16.23
N SER A 235 11.86 -4.37 17.31
CA SER A 235 13.31 -4.55 17.25
C SER A 235 13.62 -6.04 17.13
N THR A 236 14.30 -6.44 16.08
CA THR A 236 14.84 -7.80 15.91
C THR A 236 16.20 -7.91 16.60
N LEU A 237 16.31 -7.45 17.85
CA LEU A 237 17.47 -7.76 18.68
C LEU A 237 17.34 -9.20 19.16
N GLY A 238 18.01 -10.10 18.45
CA GLY A 238 18.28 -11.46 18.82
C GLY A 238 19.79 -11.72 18.82
#